data_b95baa0ffa2695edbd1ba34c6820ab42
#
_entry.id   b95baa0ffa2695edbd1ba34c6820ab42
#
_cell.length_a   1.000
_cell.length_b   1.000
_cell.length_c   1.000
_cell.angle_alpha   90.00
_cell.angle_beta   90.00
_cell.angle_gamma   90.00
#
_symmetry.space_group_name_H-M   'P 1'
#
loop_
_entity.id
_entity.type
_entity.pdbx_description
1 polymer ?
#
loop_
_entity_poly.entity_id
_entity_poly.type
_entity_poly.pdbx_seq_one_letter_code
_entity_poly.pdbx_strand_id
1 'polypeptide(L)'
;MPDPDVVRPPMVNRSIGTPSSDFVISENLTPPGRGGTARRGVPLHRHRLEDEAWYVLEGALRFQYDRQEIDAPAGTGVLLPRGTAHTFWNPGPKPARYLLIMGPKTAGLLDVLHGPNRPAPTGLKALYDAFEIDLLE
;
A
#
# COMPACT_ATOMS: atom_id res chain seq x y z
N MET A 1 -0.11 -29.61 -8.37
CA MET A 1 -0.60 -28.69 -7.34
C MET A 1 0.54 -27.83 -6.82
N PRO A 2 0.48 -26.52 -6.92
CA PRO A 2 1.51 -25.70 -6.29
C PRO A 2 1.44 -25.82 -4.77
N ASP A 3 2.60 -25.66 -4.12
CA ASP A 3 2.66 -25.69 -2.67
C ASP A 3 2.03 -24.42 -2.09
N PRO A 4 1.44 -24.49 -0.88
CA PRO A 4 1.02 -23.28 -0.21
C PRO A 4 2.20 -22.37 0.11
N ASP A 5 1.94 -21.07 0.11
CA ASP A 5 2.91 -20.07 0.53
C ASP A 5 2.67 -19.78 2.01
N VAL A 6 3.66 -20.06 2.85
CA VAL A 6 3.53 -19.92 4.31
C VAL A 6 4.69 -19.09 4.83
N VAL A 7 4.36 -18.01 5.49
CA VAL A 7 5.35 -17.16 6.16
C VAL A 7 5.04 -17.17 7.65
N ARG A 8 5.98 -17.67 8.45
CA ARG A 8 5.84 -17.72 9.90
C ARG A 8 6.29 -16.40 10.53
N PRO A 9 5.87 -16.11 11.76
CA PRO A 9 6.28 -14.87 12.41
C PRO A 9 7.80 -14.69 12.45
N PRO A 10 8.30 -13.45 12.32
CA PRO A 10 7.54 -12.22 12.15
C PRO A 10 7.11 -12.00 10.69
N MET A 11 5.87 -11.54 10.50
CA MET A 11 5.33 -11.25 9.17
C MET A 11 5.62 -9.81 8.72
N VAL A 12 6.00 -8.94 9.65
CA VAL A 12 6.26 -7.52 9.35
C VAL A 12 7.31 -7.37 8.26
N ASN A 13 6.99 -6.54 7.25
CA ASN A 13 7.79 -6.28 6.06
C ASN A 13 8.01 -7.52 5.18
N ARG A 14 7.13 -8.49 5.30
CA ARG A 14 7.12 -9.70 4.49
C ARG A 14 5.72 -9.88 3.87
N SER A 15 5.64 -10.72 2.86
CA SER A 15 4.38 -10.95 2.15
C SER A 15 4.20 -12.43 1.82
N ILE A 16 2.94 -12.81 1.63
CA ILE A 16 2.55 -14.08 1.02
C ILE A 16 1.86 -13.80 -0.30
N GLY A 17 2.06 -14.70 -1.25
CA GLY A 17 1.58 -14.55 -2.61
C GLY A 17 2.72 -14.35 -3.61
N THR A 18 2.43 -14.55 -4.88
CA THR A 18 3.38 -14.49 -5.98
C THR A 18 2.81 -13.64 -7.12
N PRO A 19 3.60 -13.30 -8.16
CA PRO A 19 3.05 -12.62 -9.32
C PRO A 19 1.92 -13.37 -10.03
N SER A 20 1.76 -14.68 -9.76
CA SER A 20 0.69 -15.50 -10.33
C SER A 20 -0.53 -15.64 -9.42
N SER A 21 -0.46 -15.13 -8.20
CA SER A 21 -1.59 -15.18 -7.26
C SER A 21 -2.65 -14.15 -7.63
N ASP A 22 -3.90 -14.43 -7.29
CA ASP A 22 -4.99 -13.46 -7.46
C ASP A 22 -4.79 -12.25 -6.55
N PHE A 23 -4.19 -12.46 -5.39
CA PHE A 23 -3.86 -11.39 -4.44
C PHE A 23 -2.58 -11.72 -3.69
N VAL A 24 -2.03 -10.68 -3.07
CA VAL A 24 -0.84 -10.74 -2.22
C VAL A 24 -1.19 -10.03 -0.92
N ILE A 25 -0.75 -10.58 0.20
CA ILE A 25 -0.94 -9.96 1.52
C ILE A 25 0.43 -9.66 2.13
N SER A 26 0.63 -8.42 2.55
CA SER A 26 1.82 -8.02 3.30
C SER A 26 1.44 -7.42 4.64
N GLU A 27 2.31 -7.59 5.64
CA GLU A 27 2.18 -6.88 6.90
C GLU A 27 3.22 -5.76 6.92
N ASN A 28 2.78 -4.55 7.23
CA ASN A 28 3.60 -3.35 7.11
C ASN A 28 3.59 -2.56 8.41
N LEU A 29 4.73 -1.95 8.71
CA LEU A 29 4.87 -1.02 9.82
C LEU A 29 5.23 0.34 9.24
N THR A 30 4.40 1.34 9.55
CA THR A 30 4.55 2.69 9.01
C THR A 30 4.83 3.66 10.16
N PRO A 31 5.93 4.41 10.10
CA PRO A 31 6.23 5.40 11.12
C PRO A 31 5.20 6.53 11.11
N PRO A 32 5.13 7.31 12.20
CA PRO A 32 4.25 8.48 12.24
C PRO A 32 4.51 9.42 11.07
N GLY A 33 3.45 10.01 10.55
CA GLY A 33 3.52 11.02 9.51
C GLY A 33 4.09 12.32 10.04
N ARG A 34 4.53 13.16 9.10
CA ARG A 34 5.06 14.49 9.40
C ARG A 34 4.20 15.54 8.73
N GLY A 35 4.39 16.79 9.09
CA GLY A 35 3.66 17.89 8.46
C GLY A 35 3.96 18.07 6.98
N GLY A 36 3.14 18.84 6.29
CA GLY A 36 3.29 19.11 4.86
C GLY A 36 3.01 17.89 3.99
N THR A 37 3.56 17.87 2.79
CA THR A 37 3.44 16.74 1.87
C THR A 37 4.14 15.49 2.41
N ALA A 38 5.15 15.66 3.27
CA ALA A 38 5.88 14.56 3.86
C ALA A 38 5.04 13.73 4.84
N ARG A 39 3.88 14.21 5.27
CA ARG A 39 2.99 13.42 6.13
C ARG A 39 2.26 12.30 5.39
N ARG A 40 2.22 12.36 4.06
CA ARG A 40 1.62 11.31 3.26
C ARG A 40 2.64 10.20 3.08
N GLY A 41 2.24 8.96 3.40
CA GLY A 41 3.10 7.81 3.23
C GLY A 41 3.32 7.44 1.77
N VAL A 42 2.35 7.75 0.91
CA VAL A 42 2.40 7.45 -0.52
C VAL A 42 1.85 8.65 -1.31
N PRO A 43 2.27 8.84 -2.56
CA PRO A 43 1.70 9.88 -3.41
C PRO A 43 0.25 9.56 -3.78
N LEU A 44 -0.51 10.56 -4.19
CA LEU A 44 -1.84 10.36 -4.72
C LEU A 44 -1.75 9.53 -6.01
N HIS A 45 -2.53 8.45 -6.08
CA HIS A 45 -2.49 7.53 -7.21
C HIS A 45 -3.83 6.82 -7.39
N ARG A 46 -3.95 6.08 -8.50
CA ARG A 46 -5.16 5.35 -8.82
C ARG A 46 -4.80 4.03 -9.50
N HIS A 47 -5.29 2.92 -8.97
CA HIS A 47 -5.14 1.61 -9.58
C HIS A 47 -6.19 1.43 -10.67
N ARG A 48 -5.77 1.10 -11.90
CA ARG A 48 -6.71 0.92 -13.01
C ARG A 48 -7.39 -0.44 -13.01
N LEU A 49 -6.70 -1.47 -12.51
CA LEU A 49 -7.15 -2.86 -12.67
C LEU A 49 -7.36 -3.60 -11.36
N GLU A 50 -6.85 -3.11 -10.23
CA GLU A 50 -6.84 -3.86 -8.98
C GLU A 50 -7.48 -3.09 -7.84
N ASP A 51 -8.29 -3.81 -7.06
CA ASP A 51 -8.76 -3.31 -5.77
C ASP A 51 -7.62 -3.40 -4.77
N GLU A 52 -7.72 -2.64 -3.69
CA GLU A 52 -6.73 -2.66 -2.61
C GLU A 52 -7.43 -2.54 -1.26
N ALA A 53 -6.97 -3.31 -0.29
CA ALA A 53 -7.57 -3.29 1.04
C ALA A 53 -6.51 -3.24 2.13
N TRP A 54 -6.90 -2.68 3.26
CA TRP A 54 -6.09 -2.57 4.47
C TRP A 54 -6.87 -3.10 5.66
N TYR A 55 -6.18 -3.72 6.59
CA TYR A 55 -6.72 -4.04 7.91
C TYR A 55 -5.72 -3.55 8.95
N VAL A 56 -6.14 -2.57 9.76
CA VAL A 56 -5.26 -1.94 10.73
C VAL A 56 -5.18 -2.81 11.99
N LEU A 57 -3.95 -3.21 12.36
CA LEU A 57 -3.68 -4.07 13.50
C LEU A 57 -3.31 -3.27 14.75
N GLU A 58 -2.50 -2.21 14.60
CA GLU A 58 -2.07 -1.35 15.69
C GLU A 58 -1.95 0.09 15.19
N GLY A 59 -2.20 1.04 16.09
CA GLY A 59 -2.16 2.46 15.73
C GLY A 59 -3.36 2.87 14.90
N ALA A 60 -3.16 3.78 13.98
CA ALA A 60 -4.21 4.28 13.10
C ALA A 60 -3.64 4.71 11.76
N LEU A 61 -4.44 4.60 10.73
CA LEU A 61 -4.16 5.18 9.42
C LEU A 61 -5.23 6.21 9.09
N ARG A 62 -4.86 7.17 8.26
CA ARG A 62 -5.81 8.11 7.66
C ARG A 62 -5.73 7.95 6.16
N PHE A 63 -6.91 7.89 5.52
CA PHE A 63 -7.05 7.73 4.09
C PHE A 63 -7.68 8.98 3.50
N GLN A 64 -7.16 9.40 2.35
CA GLN A 64 -7.81 10.39 1.51
C GLN A 64 -8.22 9.69 0.22
N TYR A 65 -9.49 9.78 -0.13
CA TYR A 65 -10.02 9.29 -1.40
C TYR A 65 -11.07 10.26 -1.90
N ASP A 66 -11.04 10.51 -3.21
CA ASP A 66 -11.82 11.58 -3.81
C ASP A 66 -11.54 12.89 -3.07
N ARG A 67 -12.51 13.49 -2.42
CA ARG A 67 -12.34 14.70 -1.60
C ARG A 67 -12.64 14.46 -0.14
N GLN A 68 -12.58 13.20 0.27
CA GLN A 68 -12.91 12.79 1.64
C GLN A 68 -11.69 12.28 2.37
N GLU A 69 -11.69 12.45 3.68
CA GLU A 69 -10.71 11.81 4.55
C GLU A 69 -11.44 10.96 5.58
N ILE A 70 -10.89 9.79 5.87
CA ILE A 70 -11.40 8.91 6.92
C ILE A 70 -10.27 8.46 7.82
N ASP A 71 -10.59 8.25 9.10
CA ASP A 71 -9.69 7.66 10.07
C ASP A 71 -9.98 6.18 10.20
N ALA A 72 -8.91 5.39 10.28
CA ALA A 72 -9.01 3.94 10.45
C ALA A 72 -8.15 3.52 11.66
N PRO A 73 -8.75 3.48 12.86
CA PRO A 73 -8.05 2.95 14.03
C PRO A 73 -7.89 1.44 13.96
N ALA A 74 -7.10 0.89 14.89
CA ALA A 74 -6.91 -0.55 14.99
C ALA A 74 -8.24 -1.30 14.97
N GLY A 75 -8.30 -2.40 14.22
CA GLY A 75 -9.51 -3.17 14.02
C GLY A 75 -10.38 -2.73 12.85
N THR A 76 -9.95 -1.72 12.10
CA THR A 76 -10.71 -1.20 10.95
C THR A 76 -10.20 -1.81 9.65
N GLY A 77 -11.13 -2.28 8.81
CA GLY A 77 -10.86 -2.68 7.44
C GLY A 77 -11.30 -1.60 6.47
N VAL A 78 -10.47 -1.35 5.43
CA VAL A 78 -10.77 -0.39 4.37
C VAL A 78 -10.53 -1.07 3.04
N LEU A 79 -11.49 -1.01 2.14
CA LEU A 79 -11.30 -1.45 0.75
C LEU A 79 -11.54 -0.26 -0.16
N LEU A 80 -10.56 0.05 -0.99
CA LEU A 80 -10.68 1.08 -2.02
C LEU A 80 -10.73 0.36 -3.37
N PRO A 81 -11.86 0.46 -4.08
CA PRO A 81 -12.01 -0.21 -5.36
C PRO A 81 -11.12 0.43 -6.43
N ARG A 82 -10.78 -0.35 -7.43
CA ARG A 82 -10.07 0.14 -8.62
C ARG A 82 -10.75 1.40 -9.17
N GLY A 83 -9.95 2.31 -9.68
CA GLY A 83 -10.46 3.57 -10.21
C GLY A 83 -10.59 4.69 -9.19
N THR A 84 -10.34 4.43 -7.91
CA THR A 84 -10.43 5.43 -6.85
C THR A 84 -9.06 6.09 -6.64
N ALA A 85 -8.99 7.40 -6.85
CA ALA A 85 -7.78 8.17 -6.55
C ALA A 85 -7.62 8.27 -5.02
N HIS A 86 -6.47 7.86 -4.50
CA HIS A 86 -6.28 7.81 -3.06
C HIS A 86 -4.82 7.95 -2.62
N THR A 87 -4.66 8.25 -1.35
CA THR A 87 -3.41 8.19 -0.61
C THR A 87 -3.72 7.87 0.85
N PHE A 88 -2.72 7.51 1.62
CA PHE A 88 -2.88 7.26 3.04
C PHE A 88 -1.58 7.58 3.79
N TRP A 89 -1.71 7.80 5.10
CA TRP A 89 -0.57 8.08 5.98
C TRP A 89 -0.92 7.70 7.42
N ASN A 90 0.09 7.68 8.27
CA ASN A 90 -0.09 7.49 9.70
C ASN A 90 -0.20 8.88 10.37
N PRO A 91 -1.38 9.26 10.88
CA PRO A 91 -1.58 10.58 11.49
C PRO A 91 -1.13 10.67 12.95
N GLY A 92 -0.90 9.53 13.58
CA GLY A 92 -0.68 9.48 15.01
C GLY A 92 0.77 9.65 15.42
N PRO A 93 1.03 9.70 16.74
CA PRO A 93 2.39 9.76 17.26
C PRO A 93 3.07 8.41 17.33
N LYS A 94 2.35 7.32 17.15
CA LYS A 94 2.87 5.94 17.26
C LYS A 94 2.98 5.30 15.88
N PRO A 95 3.88 4.33 15.69
CA PRO A 95 3.88 3.51 14.48
C PRO A 95 2.53 2.82 14.28
N ALA A 96 2.12 2.65 13.04
CA ALA A 96 0.93 1.90 12.68
C ALA A 96 1.33 0.59 12.00
N ARG A 97 0.67 -0.49 12.39
CA ARG A 97 0.89 -1.81 11.82
C ARG A 97 -0.41 -2.27 11.15
N TYR A 98 -0.29 -2.72 9.91
CA TYR A 98 -1.47 -3.07 9.12
C TYR A 98 -1.16 -4.16 8.11
N LEU A 99 -2.20 -4.88 7.71
CA LEU A 99 -2.16 -5.77 6.56
C LEU A 99 -2.56 -4.99 5.32
N LEU A 100 -1.82 -5.19 4.25
CA LEU A 100 -2.16 -4.69 2.92
C LEU A 100 -2.52 -5.89 2.05
N ILE A 101 -3.71 -5.88 1.49
CA ILE A 101 -4.21 -6.90 0.57
C ILE A 101 -4.30 -6.25 -0.81
N MET A 102 -3.56 -6.80 -1.77
CA MET A 102 -3.38 -6.15 -3.07
C MET A 102 -3.29 -7.18 -4.18
N GLY A 103 -3.48 -6.72 -5.40
CA GLY A 103 -3.23 -7.55 -6.56
C GLY A 103 -1.73 -7.66 -6.88
N PRO A 104 -1.37 -8.59 -7.79
CA PRO A 104 0.03 -8.83 -8.12
C PRO A 104 0.72 -7.65 -8.81
N LYS A 105 0.00 -6.81 -9.54
CA LYS A 105 0.59 -5.61 -10.16
C LYS A 105 1.02 -4.60 -9.11
N THR A 106 0.16 -4.34 -8.13
CA THR A 106 0.49 -3.47 -7.01
C THR A 106 1.69 -4.01 -6.23
N ALA A 107 1.69 -5.32 -5.93
CA ALA A 107 2.80 -5.95 -5.25
C ALA A 107 4.10 -5.82 -6.04
N GLY A 108 4.04 -5.97 -7.36
CA GLY A 108 5.20 -5.79 -8.24
C GLY A 108 5.76 -4.37 -8.19
N LEU A 109 4.89 -3.37 -8.20
CA LEU A 109 5.31 -1.97 -8.04
C LEU A 109 6.03 -1.77 -6.71
N LEU A 110 5.45 -2.26 -5.61
CA LEU A 110 6.04 -2.09 -4.28
C LEU A 110 7.41 -2.77 -4.18
N ASP A 111 7.58 -3.93 -4.81
CA ASP A 111 8.88 -4.61 -4.85
C ASP A 111 9.95 -3.73 -5.50
N VAL A 112 9.62 -3.04 -6.59
CA VAL A 112 10.56 -2.12 -7.23
C VAL A 112 10.81 -0.90 -6.36
N LEU A 113 9.76 -0.29 -5.80
CA LEU A 113 9.90 0.91 -4.97
C LEU A 113 10.74 0.68 -3.71
N HIS A 114 10.66 -0.51 -3.14
CA HIS A 114 11.39 -0.86 -1.92
C HIS A 114 12.69 -1.62 -2.21
N GLY A 115 13.00 -1.86 -3.47
CA GLY A 115 14.16 -2.62 -3.90
C GLY A 115 15.32 -1.75 -4.38
N PRO A 116 16.42 -2.39 -4.82
CA PRO A 116 17.62 -1.68 -5.25
C PRO A 116 17.47 -0.96 -6.60
N ASN A 117 16.44 -1.29 -7.37
CA ASN A 117 16.24 -0.74 -8.72
C ASN A 117 15.18 0.37 -8.74
N ARG A 118 14.92 1.00 -7.59
CA ARG A 118 14.01 2.14 -7.56
C ARG A 118 14.53 3.25 -8.46
N PRO A 119 13.70 3.76 -9.41
CA PRO A 119 14.14 4.83 -10.30
C PRO A 119 14.27 6.17 -9.59
N ALA A 120 14.94 7.11 -10.22
CA ALA A 120 14.94 8.50 -9.81
C ALA A 120 13.50 9.05 -9.86
N PRO A 121 13.20 10.15 -9.12
CA PRO A 121 11.83 10.72 -9.10
C PRO A 121 11.24 10.97 -10.48
N THR A 122 12.04 11.35 -11.46
CA THR A 122 11.59 11.58 -12.83
C THR A 122 11.12 10.32 -13.55
N GLY A 123 11.51 9.15 -13.07
CA GLY A 123 11.08 7.87 -13.63
C GLY A 123 9.88 7.23 -12.94
N LEU A 124 9.37 7.82 -11.85
CA LEU A 124 8.30 7.20 -11.06
C LEU A 124 7.00 7.08 -11.84
N LYS A 125 6.63 8.09 -12.61
CA LYS A 125 5.38 8.06 -13.36
C LYS A 125 5.36 6.91 -14.37
N ALA A 126 6.44 6.70 -15.09
CA ALA A 126 6.56 5.60 -16.04
C ALA A 126 6.55 4.24 -15.31
N LEU A 127 7.19 4.16 -14.15
CA LEU A 127 7.18 2.94 -13.34
C LEU A 127 5.76 2.59 -12.90
N TYR A 128 5.02 3.53 -12.35
CA TYR A 128 3.63 3.32 -11.93
C TYR A 128 2.78 2.85 -13.10
N ASP A 129 2.91 3.54 -14.24
CA ASP A 129 2.15 3.20 -15.45
C ASP A 129 2.42 1.77 -15.93
N ALA A 130 3.65 1.29 -15.79
CA ALA A 130 4.01 -0.08 -16.17
C ALA A 130 3.24 -1.14 -15.34
N PHE A 131 2.78 -0.77 -14.16
CA PHE A 131 1.97 -1.64 -13.28
C PHE A 131 0.49 -1.27 -13.29
N GLU A 132 0.03 -0.56 -14.32
CA GLU A 132 -1.37 -0.17 -14.48
C GLU A 132 -1.88 0.74 -13.34
N ILE A 133 -1.02 1.63 -12.88
CA ILE A 133 -1.31 2.57 -11.80
C ILE A 133 -0.98 3.98 -12.28
N ASP A 134 -1.94 4.90 -12.12
CA ASP A 134 -1.74 6.30 -12.47
C ASP A 134 -1.17 7.05 -11.27
N LEU A 135 0.01 7.62 -11.45
CA LEU A 135 0.59 8.53 -10.46
C LEU A 135 0.03 9.93 -10.74
N LEU A 136 -0.67 10.49 -9.74
CA LEU A 136 -1.45 11.73 -9.88
C LEU A 136 -0.78 12.95 -9.26
N GLU A 137 0.41 12.77 -8.69
CA GLU A 137 1.20 13.86 -8.13
C GLU A 137 2.57 13.98 -8.77
#